data_24ddf26d1bdecff801dd0a00d95e613e
#
_entry.id   24ddf26d1bdecff801dd0a00d95e613e
#
_cell.length_a   1.000
_cell.length_b   1.000
_cell.length_c   1.000
_cell.angle_alpha   90.00
_cell.angle_beta   90.00
_cell.angle_gamma   90.00
#
_symmetry.space_group_name_H-M   'P 1'
#
loop_
_entity.id
_entity.type
_entity.pdbx_description
1 polymer ?
#
loop_
_entity_poly.entity_id
_entity_poly.type
_entity_poly.pdbx_seq_one_letter_code
_entity_poly.pdbx_strand_id
1 'polypeptide(L)'
;MRTGDDLIMEKSIFEQILSKKIPSEIIYETERVFAINDINPVAPVHILVIPKMKIATINDLGDKDMDLIGEIVLTAKKLAFERGIQDSGYRLIWNTNGHGQQTVYHIHLHLIGGKQLSWNF
;
A
#
# COMPACT_ATOMS: atom_id res chain seq x y z
N MET A 1 18.88 20.61 0.55
CA MET A 1 17.46 20.25 0.35
C MET A 1 17.35 19.18 -0.73
N ARG A 2 16.60 18.14 -0.47
CA ARG A 2 16.39 17.07 -1.45
C ARG A 2 15.35 17.48 -2.49
N THR A 3 15.59 17.12 -3.74
CA THR A 3 14.60 17.30 -4.80
C THR A 3 13.61 16.12 -4.82
N GLY A 4 12.51 16.26 -5.54
CA GLY A 4 11.58 15.16 -5.76
C GLY A 4 12.24 13.99 -6.49
N ASP A 5 13.18 14.26 -7.40
CA ASP A 5 13.89 13.24 -8.13
C ASP A 5 14.81 12.43 -7.20
N ASP A 6 15.47 13.06 -6.26
CA ASP A 6 16.31 12.36 -5.27
C ASP A 6 15.45 11.41 -4.44
N LEU A 7 14.26 11.85 -4.00
CA LEU A 7 13.35 11.03 -3.22
C LEU A 7 12.85 9.82 -4.01
N ILE A 8 12.54 10.01 -5.29
CA ILE A 8 12.05 8.94 -6.16
C ILE A 8 13.13 7.89 -6.42
N MET A 9 14.39 8.33 -6.57
CA MET A 9 15.51 7.42 -6.89
C MET A 9 16.06 6.67 -5.68
N GLU A 10 15.81 7.16 -4.47
CA GLU A 10 16.22 6.45 -3.26
C GLU A 10 15.41 5.17 -3.08
N LYS A 11 16.00 4.19 -2.40
CA LYS A 11 15.25 3.01 -2.00
C LYS A 11 14.14 3.42 -1.05
N SER A 12 12.93 2.97 -1.34
CA SER A 12 11.80 3.23 -0.46
C SER A 12 11.93 2.47 0.84
N ILE A 13 11.19 2.92 1.86
CA ILE A 13 11.09 2.16 3.12
C ILE A 13 10.58 0.73 2.86
N PHE A 14 9.72 0.56 1.85
CA PHE A 14 9.18 -0.75 1.51
C PHE A 14 10.24 -1.67 0.91
N GLU A 15 11.12 -1.13 0.05
CA GLU A 15 12.25 -1.89 -0.46
C GLU A 15 13.21 -2.28 0.66
N GLN A 16 13.40 -1.41 1.63
CA GLN A 16 14.24 -1.68 2.79
C GLN A 16 13.63 -2.78 3.70
N ILE A 17 12.32 -2.81 3.82
CA ILE A 17 11.62 -3.87 4.55
C ILE A 17 11.80 -5.21 3.83
N LEU A 18 11.65 -5.24 2.51
CA LEU A 18 11.83 -6.46 1.71
C LEU A 18 13.25 -7.01 1.85
N SER A 19 14.26 -6.15 1.85
CA SER A 19 15.66 -6.55 2.00
C SER A 19 16.05 -6.80 3.45
N LYS A 20 15.12 -6.66 4.38
CA LYS A 20 15.31 -6.87 5.83
C LYS A 20 16.31 -5.92 6.48
N LYS A 21 16.53 -4.76 5.87
CA LYS A 21 17.33 -3.69 6.48
C LYS A 21 16.54 -2.98 7.57
N ILE A 22 15.22 -2.91 7.44
CA ILE A 22 14.32 -2.38 8.46
C ILE A 22 13.42 -3.53 8.90
N PRO A 23 13.37 -3.85 10.20
CA PRO A 23 12.52 -4.93 10.70
C PRO A 23 11.04 -4.55 10.54
N SER A 24 10.27 -5.47 9.97
CA SER A 24 8.82 -5.38 9.85
C SER A 24 8.27 -6.76 9.58
N GLU A 25 7.09 -7.04 10.11
CA GLU A 25 6.43 -8.30 9.84
C GLU A 25 5.71 -8.24 8.51
N ILE A 26 6.12 -9.10 7.57
CA ILE A 26 5.41 -9.28 6.31
C ILE A 26 4.29 -10.30 6.56
N ILE A 27 3.04 -9.85 6.41
CA ILE A 27 1.87 -10.68 6.72
C ILE A 27 1.36 -11.46 5.51
N TYR A 28 1.81 -11.12 4.32
CA TYR A 28 1.44 -11.79 3.07
C TYR A 28 2.51 -11.48 2.02
N GLU A 29 2.83 -12.47 1.20
CA GLU A 29 3.85 -12.27 0.16
C GLU A 29 3.62 -13.23 -1.01
N THR A 30 3.73 -12.68 -2.22
CA THR A 30 3.80 -13.45 -3.47
C THR A 30 5.07 -13.05 -4.21
N GLU A 31 5.24 -13.54 -5.44
CA GLU A 31 6.37 -13.15 -6.28
C GLU A 31 6.43 -11.66 -6.55
N ARG A 32 5.27 -10.98 -6.68
CA ARG A 32 5.20 -9.58 -7.11
C ARG A 32 4.67 -8.62 -6.04
N VAL A 33 4.02 -9.13 -5.00
CA VAL A 33 3.26 -8.31 -4.03
C VAL A 33 3.58 -8.76 -2.62
N PHE A 34 3.60 -7.81 -1.70
CA PHE A 34 3.66 -8.13 -0.26
C PHE A 34 2.77 -7.17 0.53
N ALA A 35 2.44 -7.55 1.75
CA ALA A 35 1.60 -6.74 2.62
C ALA A 35 2.17 -6.67 4.03
N ILE A 36 1.99 -5.52 4.67
CA ILE A 36 2.40 -5.26 6.05
C ILE A 36 1.27 -4.53 6.77
N ASN A 37 1.26 -4.59 8.09
CA ASN A 37 0.41 -3.70 8.88
C ASN A 37 1.03 -2.31 8.91
N ASP A 38 0.20 -1.26 8.80
CA ASP A 38 0.68 0.12 8.97
C ASP A 38 1.09 0.32 10.43
N ILE A 39 2.27 0.91 10.65
CA ILE A 39 2.79 1.15 12.01
C ILE A 39 2.06 2.27 12.74
N ASN A 40 1.33 3.11 12.00
CA ASN A 40 0.49 4.17 12.55
C ASN A 40 -0.95 3.95 12.10
N PRO A 41 -1.62 2.90 12.57
CA PRO A 41 -2.93 2.54 12.06
C PRO A 41 -3.99 3.58 12.42
N VAL A 42 -4.88 3.86 11.45
CA VAL A 42 -6.02 4.77 11.65
C VAL A 42 -7.30 4.01 11.97
N ALA A 43 -7.25 2.69 11.96
CA ALA A 43 -8.39 1.81 12.23
C ALA A 43 -7.88 0.46 12.74
N PRO A 44 -8.75 -0.38 13.33
CA PRO A 44 -8.33 -1.70 13.82
C PRO A 44 -7.68 -2.58 12.74
N VAL A 45 -8.11 -2.45 11.48
CA VAL A 45 -7.43 -3.05 10.34
C VAL A 45 -6.89 -1.92 9.49
N HIS A 46 -5.58 -1.86 9.34
CA HIS A 46 -4.91 -0.92 8.45
C HIS A 46 -3.69 -1.61 7.88
N ILE A 47 -3.86 -2.14 6.68
CA ILE A 47 -2.85 -2.93 5.97
C ILE A 47 -2.42 -2.19 4.72
N LEU A 48 -1.14 -2.27 4.40
CA LEU A 48 -0.57 -1.75 3.14
C LEU A 48 -0.29 -2.93 2.22
N VAL A 49 -0.82 -2.89 1.01
CA VAL A 49 -0.55 -3.89 -0.03
C VAL A 49 0.33 -3.22 -1.09
N ILE A 50 1.50 -3.79 -1.34
CA ILE A 50 2.62 -3.09 -1.97
C ILE A 50 3.22 -3.96 -3.07
N PRO A 51 3.44 -3.43 -4.28
CA PRO A 51 4.20 -4.16 -5.29
C PRO A 51 5.68 -4.20 -4.90
N LYS A 52 6.34 -5.33 -5.14
CA LYS A 52 7.78 -5.44 -4.88
C LYS A 52 8.58 -4.52 -5.79
N MET A 53 8.15 -4.37 -7.04
CA MET A 53 8.75 -3.41 -7.96
C MET A 53 8.39 -1.99 -7.54
N LYS A 54 9.37 -1.11 -7.46
CA LYS A 54 9.14 0.29 -7.10
C LYS A 54 8.51 1.04 -8.27
N ILE A 55 7.29 1.51 -8.05
CA ILE A 55 6.57 2.41 -8.95
C ILE A 55 6.24 3.65 -8.12
N ALA A 56 6.67 4.82 -8.54
CA ALA A 56 6.62 6.00 -7.70
C ALA A 56 5.18 6.43 -7.39
N THR A 57 4.35 6.62 -8.42
CA THR A 57 2.97 7.08 -8.28
C THR A 57 2.03 6.32 -9.20
N ILE A 58 0.73 6.47 -8.97
CA ILE A 58 -0.31 5.96 -9.88
C ILE A 58 -0.14 6.53 -11.30
N ASN A 59 0.35 7.77 -11.40
CA ASN A 59 0.55 8.41 -12.70
C ASN A 59 1.62 7.72 -13.55
N ASP A 60 2.48 6.92 -12.94
CA ASP A 60 3.54 6.19 -13.62
C ASP A 60 3.11 4.81 -14.11
N LEU A 61 1.86 4.42 -13.86
CA LEU A 61 1.33 3.15 -14.33
C LEU A 61 0.95 3.22 -15.80
N GLY A 62 1.12 2.10 -16.50
CA GLY A 62 0.72 1.94 -17.89
C GLY A 62 -0.09 0.67 -18.08
N ASP A 63 -0.49 0.41 -19.34
CA ASP A 63 -1.29 -0.77 -19.67
C ASP A 63 -0.61 -2.08 -19.28
N LYS A 64 0.73 -2.10 -19.31
CA LYS A 64 1.52 -3.27 -18.90
C LYS A 64 1.36 -3.63 -17.44
N ASP A 65 0.86 -2.69 -16.62
CA ASP A 65 0.75 -2.86 -15.17
C ASP A 65 -0.64 -3.32 -14.71
N MET A 66 -1.57 -3.55 -15.66
CA MET A 66 -2.95 -3.93 -15.33
C MET A 66 -3.03 -5.18 -14.46
N ASP A 67 -2.26 -6.21 -14.79
CA ASP A 67 -2.27 -7.47 -14.05
C ASP A 67 -1.74 -7.25 -12.62
N LEU A 68 -0.70 -6.46 -12.48
CA LEU A 68 -0.12 -6.14 -11.17
C LEU A 68 -1.13 -5.39 -10.29
N ILE A 69 -1.80 -4.39 -10.85
CA ILE A 69 -2.81 -3.61 -10.11
C ILE A 69 -3.99 -4.51 -9.72
N GLY A 70 -4.43 -5.38 -10.62
CA GLY A 70 -5.46 -6.37 -10.31
C GLY A 70 -5.04 -7.29 -9.15
N GLU A 71 -3.80 -7.76 -9.17
CA GLU A 71 -3.29 -8.61 -8.10
C GLU A 71 -3.28 -7.87 -6.75
N ILE A 72 -2.87 -6.61 -6.72
CA ILE A 72 -2.85 -5.80 -5.50
C ILE A 72 -4.26 -5.65 -4.92
N VAL A 73 -5.24 -5.32 -5.76
CA VAL A 73 -6.63 -5.16 -5.31
C VAL A 73 -7.22 -6.49 -4.82
N LEU A 74 -6.98 -7.58 -5.55
CA LEU A 74 -7.47 -8.90 -5.13
C LEU A 74 -6.78 -9.38 -3.85
N THR A 75 -5.53 -9.03 -3.64
CA THR A 75 -4.82 -9.31 -2.39
C THR A 75 -5.48 -8.57 -1.23
N ALA A 76 -5.82 -7.29 -1.41
CA ALA A 76 -6.53 -6.53 -0.38
C ALA A 76 -7.88 -7.15 -0.06
N LYS A 77 -8.64 -7.57 -1.07
CA LYS A 77 -9.92 -8.28 -0.89
C LYS A 77 -9.73 -9.54 -0.05
N LYS A 78 -8.72 -10.34 -0.36
CA LYS A 78 -8.41 -11.57 0.37
C LYS A 78 -8.09 -11.29 1.84
N LEU A 79 -7.26 -10.27 2.10
CA LEU A 79 -6.88 -9.90 3.46
C LEU A 79 -8.08 -9.36 4.24
N ALA A 80 -8.98 -8.63 3.59
CA ALA A 80 -10.23 -8.17 4.22
C ALA A 80 -11.09 -9.35 4.67
N PHE A 81 -11.19 -10.37 3.84
CA PHE A 81 -11.89 -11.61 4.20
C PHE A 81 -11.23 -12.28 5.41
N GLU A 82 -9.91 -12.44 5.37
CA GLU A 82 -9.16 -13.10 6.46
C GLU A 82 -9.26 -12.33 7.77
N ARG A 83 -9.39 -11.00 7.72
CA ARG A 83 -9.54 -10.16 8.91
C ARG A 83 -11.00 -10.02 9.36
N GLY A 84 -11.95 -10.68 8.69
CA GLY A 84 -13.35 -10.70 9.10
C GLY A 84 -14.10 -9.39 8.85
N ILE A 85 -13.63 -8.53 7.96
CA ILE A 85 -14.26 -7.23 7.68
C ILE A 85 -14.96 -7.18 6.32
N GLN A 86 -15.05 -8.30 5.63
CA GLN A 86 -15.65 -8.37 4.30
C GLN A 86 -17.09 -7.88 4.28
N ASP A 87 -17.91 -8.36 5.20
CA ASP A 87 -19.35 -8.06 5.21
C ASP A 87 -19.66 -6.69 5.82
N SER A 88 -18.94 -6.30 6.87
CA SER A 88 -19.16 -4.98 7.48
C SER A 88 -18.65 -3.86 6.58
N GLY A 89 -17.63 -4.16 5.78
CA GLY A 89 -17.11 -3.21 4.81
C GLY A 89 -15.75 -2.66 5.17
N TYR A 90 -15.09 -2.13 4.15
CA TYR A 90 -13.74 -1.58 4.29
C TYR A 90 -13.51 -0.56 3.18
N ARG A 91 -12.41 0.17 3.28
CA ARG A 91 -12.04 1.18 2.27
C ARG A 91 -10.67 0.86 1.70
N LEU A 92 -10.56 1.01 0.38
CA LEU A 92 -9.29 0.90 -0.33
C LEU A 92 -8.88 2.30 -0.80
N ILE A 93 -7.65 2.71 -0.49
CA ILE A 93 -7.18 4.06 -0.81
C ILE A 93 -5.82 3.99 -1.51
N TRP A 94 -5.74 4.67 -2.66
CA TRP A 94 -4.48 4.99 -3.34
C TRP A 94 -4.24 6.49 -3.20
N ASN A 95 -3.21 6.88 -2.48
CA ASN A 95 -2.81 8.28 -2.41
C ASN A 95 -1.84 8.59 -3.55
N THR A 96 -2.02 9.73 -4.20
CA THR A 96 -1.19 10.14 -5.34
C THR A 96 -0.72 11.58 -5.16
N ASN A 97 0.58 11.76 -5.07
CA ASN A 97 1.25 13.06 -4.94
C ASN A 97 0.79 13.88 -3.72
N GLY A 98 1.21 15.16 -3.66
CA GLY A 98 1.08 15.97 -2.45
C GLY A 98 -0.34 16.22 -2.00
N HIS A 99 -1.24 16.62 -2.91
CA HIS A 99 -2.64 16.87 -2.55
C HIS A 99 -3.36 15.60 -2.12
N GLY A 100 -2.92 14.42 -2.60
CA GLY A 100 -3.45 13.13 -2.19
C GLY A 100 -2.77 12.57 -0.94
N GLN A 101 -1.83 13.32 -0.36
CA GLN A 101 -1.06 12.93 0.84
C GLN A 101 -0.22 11.68 0.67
N GLN A 102 0.34 11.49 -0.52
CA GLN A 102 1.32 10.44 -0.73
C GLN A 102 2.64 10.83 -0.04
N THR A 103 3.05 10.05 0.96
CA THR A 103 4.28 10.33 1.73
C THR A 103 5.44 9.47 1.31
N VAL A 104 5.18 8.27 0.75
CA VAL A 104 6.22 7.36 0.26
C VAL A 104 6.01 7.18 -1.24
N TYR A 105 7.06 7.47 -2.03
CA TYR A 105 7.00 7.36 -3.50
C TYR A 105 7.35 5.95 -3.96
N HIS A 106 6.52 5.04 -3.51
CA HIS A 106 6.44 3.64 -3.87
C HIS A 106 4.98 3.26 -3.62
N ILE A 107 4.22 3.06 -4.68
CA ILE A 107 2.77 2.92 -4.56
C ILE A 107 2.39 1.83 -3.57
N HIS A 108 1.32 2.07 -2.85
CA HIS A 108 0.78 1.11 -1.90
C HIS A 108 -0.71 1.37 -1.73
N LEU A 109 -1.46 0.28 -1.63
CA LEU A 109 -2.90 0.33 -1.43
C LEU A 109 -3.18 0.18 0.06
N HIS A 110 -3.87 1.17 0.63
CA HIS A 110 -4.35 1.08 2.01
C HIS A 110 -5.63 0.25 2.05
N LEU A 111 -5.67 -0.74 2.91
CA LEU A 111 -6.88 -1.47 3.29
C LEU A 111 -7.22 -1.03 4.72
N ILE A 112 -8.34 -0.34 4.86
CA ILE A 112 -8.76 0.27 6.15
C ILE A 112 -10.16 -0.21 6.50
N GLY A 113 -10.33 -0.72 7.71
CA GLY A 113 -11.62 -1.20 8.17
C GLY A 113 -11.62 -1.61 9.63
N GLY A 114 -12.67 -2.30 10.03
CA GLY A 114 -12.83 -2.75 11.40
C GLY A 114 -13.56 -1.76 12.31
N LYS A 115 -14.04 -0.65 11.73
CA LYS A 115 -14.92 0.32 12.41
C LYS A 115 -15.66 1.13 11.36
N GLN A 116 -16.70 1.85 11.78
CA GLN A 116 -17.38 2.79 10.89
C GLN A 116 -16.42 3.91 10.51
N LEU A 117 -16.19 4.10 9.22
CA LEU A 117 -15.34 5.17 8.71
C LEU A 117 -16.17 6.39 8.35
N SER A 118 -15.59 7.58 8.45
CA SER A 118 -16.24 8.82 8.02
C SER A 118 -15.95 9.09 6.54
N TRP A 119 -16.71 10.00 5.95
CA TRP A 119 -16.53 10.43 4.56
C TRP A 119 -16.06 11.90 4.48
N ASN A 120 -15.40 12.39 5.51
CA ASN A 120 -14.92 13.77 5.56
C ASN A 120 -13.55 13.93 4.91
N PHE A 121 -13.44 14.95 4.08
CA PHE A 121 -12.18 15.29 3.41
C PHE A 121 -11.70 16.68 3.77
#